data_3ba7dffd95b946b20b7039b5a3249a46
#
_entry.id   3ba7dffd95b946b20b7039b5a3249a46
#
_cell.length_a   1.000
_cell.length_b   1.000
_cell.length_c   1.000
_cell.angle_alpha   90.00
_cell.angle_beta   90.00
_cell.angle_gamma   90.00
#
_symmetry.space_group_name_H-M   'P 1'
#
loop_
_entity.id
_entity.type
_entity.pdbx_description
1 polymer ?
#
loop_
_entity_poly.entity_id
_entity_poly.type
_entity_poly.pdbx_seq_one_letter_code
_entity_poly.pdbx_strand_id
1 'polypeptide(L)'
;RQHPHSRGGPGHRQFVMSFARELGLGHRVHYLVESATPSLAQHAAGVVVINSTVGLQTLERGAPLKVLGQAIYDRPGLTFQGDLSEFWTQAHPGDRHTVEHFLHQLKALTQVPVSLYAFADEPLPWDSLT
;
A
#
# COMPACT_ATOMS: atom_id res chain seq x y z
N ARG A 1 3.42 3.88 9.56
CA ARG A 1 3.22 5.29 9.20
C ARG A 1 1.82 5.74 9.57
N GLN A 2 1.69 6.92 10.14
CA GLN A 2 0.38 7.54 10.39
C GLN A 2 -0.20 8.07 9.06
N HIS A 3 -1.49 7.80 8.82
CA HIS A 3 -2.17 8.38 7.66
C HIS A 3 -2.34 9.90 7.85
N PRO A 4 -2.16 10.75 6.82
CA PRO A 4 -2.28 12.20 6.95
C PRO A 4 -3.62 12.68 7.53
N HIS A 5 -4.70 11.95 7.25
CA HIS A 5 -6.04 12.22 7.77
C HIS A 5 -6.39 11.43 9.04
N SER A 6 -5.44 10.67 9.59
CA SER A 6 -5.67 9.96 10.85
C SER A 6 -5.68 10.96 12.00
N ARG A 7 -6.76 10.94 12.79
CA ARG A 7 -6.85 11.67 14.07
C ARG A 7 -6.04 11.00 15.19
N GLY A 8 -5.14 10.05 14.85
CA GLY A 8 -4.23 9.44 15.79
C GLY A 8 -3.36 10.51 16.42
N GLY A 9 -3.70 10.91 17.62
CA GLY A 9 -2.97 11.90 18.40
C GLY A 9 -1.56 11.40 18.78
N PRO A 10 -0.79 12.21 19.51
CA PRO A 10 0.58 11.89 19.95
C PRO A 10 0.68 10.55 20.70
N GLY A 11 -0.44 10.03 21.24
CA GLY A 11 -0.51 8.75 21.91
C GLY A 11 -0.22 7.53 21.04
N HIS A 12 -0.53 7.54 19.73
CA HIS A 12 -0.30 6.36 18.88
C HIS A 12 1.20 6.07 18.70
N ARG A 13 2.01 7.09 18.43
CA ARG A 13 3.47 6.92 18.36
C ARG A 13 4.03 6.44 19.70
N GLN A 14 3.60 7.07 20.78
CA GLN A 14 4.05 6.72 22.13
C GLN A 14 3.70 5.27 22.47
N PHE A 15 2.49 4.83 22.15
CA PHE A 15 2.05 3.46 22.34
C PHE A 15 2.94 2.47 21.59
N VAL A 16 3.18 2.67 20.29
CA VAL A 16 4.01 1.77 19.48
C VAL A 16 5.43 1.71 20.01
N MET A 17 6.02 2.86 20.35
CA MET A 17 7.41 2.91 20.79
C MET A 17 7.60 2.39 22.23
N SER A 18 6.61 2.53 23.12
CA SER A 18 6.67 1.93 24.46
C SER A 18 6.53 0.41 24.37
N PHE A 19 5.59 -0.08 23.60
CA PHE A 19 5.39 -1.51 23.41
C PHE A 19 6.62 -2.19 22.77
N ALA A 20 7.23 -1.55 21.78
CA ALA A 20 8.48 -2.04 21.19
C ALA A 20 9.62 -2.12 22.21
N ARG A 21 9.72 -1.15 23.14
CA ARG A 21 10.72 -1.18 24.23
C ARG A 21 10.45 -2.27 25.24
N GLU A 22 9.19 -2.48 25.65
CA GLU A 22 8.79 -3.56 26.53
C GLU A 22 9.17 -4.94 25.99
N LEU A 23 9.08 -5.11 24.67
CA LEU A 23 9.50 -6.33 23.97
C LEU A 23 11.01 -6.41 23.69
N GLY A 24 11.83 -5.44 24.11
CA GLY A 24 13.24 -5.37 23.80
C GLY A 24 13.57 -5.06 22.34
N LEU A 25 12.59 -4.63 21.55
CA LEU A 25 12.70 -4.39 20.11
C LEU A 25 12.84 -2.90 19.74
N GLY A 26 12.99 -2.00 20.72
CA GLY A 26 13.00 -0.57 20.49
C GLY A 26 14.03 -0.09 19.46
N HIS A 27 15.16 -0.79 19.35
CA HIS A 27 16.22 -0.50 18.37
C HIS A 27 15.90 -0.96 16.94
N ARG A 28 14.86 -1.78 16.77
CA ARG A 28 14.44 -2.35 15.46
C ARG A 28 13.14 -1.73 14.95
N VAL A 29 12.41 -1.00 15.77
CA VAL A 29 11.12 -0.41 15.43
C VAL A 29 11.30 1.09 15.19
N HIS A 30 10.93 1.54 14.01
CA HIS A 30 10.99 2.94 13.59
C HIS A 30 9.60 3.46 13.25
N TYR A 31 9.12 4.45 13.98
CA TYR A 31 7.85 5.11 13.70
C TYR A 31 8.08 6.33 12.81
N LEU A 32 7.65 6.24 11.55
CA LEU A 32 7.83 7.30 10.58
C LEU A 32 6.51 8.09 10.40
N VAL A 33 6.57 9.39 10.55
CA VAL A 33 5.44 10.30 10.32
C VAL A 33 5.41 10.71 8.85
N GLU A 34 6.53 11.18 8.34
CA GLU A 34 6.73 11.53 6.94
C GLU A 34 7.78 10.63 6.32
N SER A 35 7.47 10.04 5.20
CA SER A 35 8.40 9.17 4.47
C SER A 35 8.00 9.03 3.02
N ALA A 36 8.99 8.88 2.15
CA ALA A 36 8.79 8.47 0.77
C ALA A 36 8.34 6.99 0.73
N THR A 37 7.04 6.77 0.95
CA THR A 37 6.44 5.42 1.03
C THR A 37 6.79 4.54 -0.18
N PRO A 38 6.82 5.05 -1.45
CA PRO A 38 7.23 4.24 -2.59
C PRO A 38 8.67 3.74 -2.48
N SER A 39 9.58 4.56 -1.97
CA SER A 39 10.98 4.17 -1.78
C SER A 39 11.12 3.10 -0.68
N LEU A 40 10.38 3.22 0.41
CA LEU A 40 10.35 2.20 1.45
C LEU A 40 9.81 0.88 0.93
N ALA A 41 8.69 0.90 0.20
CA ALA A 41 8.10 -0.30 -0.38
C ALA A 41 9.05 -1.02 -1.36
N GLN A 42 9.82 -0.25 -2.13
CA GLN A 42 10.78 -0.81 -3.10
C GLN A 42 11.92 -1.60 -2.44
N HIS A 43 12.34 -1.19 -1.24
CA HIS A 43 13.48 -1.80 -0.53
C HIS A 43 13.06 -2.69 0.63
N ALA A 44 11.76 -2.84 0.85
CA ALA A 44 11.24 -3.67 1.92
C ALA A 44 11.33 -5.16 1.58
N ALA A 45 11.74 -5.99 2.54
CA ALA A 45 11.64 -7.44 2.44
C ALA A 45 10.19 -7.94 2.38
N GLY A 46 9.24 -7.13 2.86
CA GLY A 46 7.81 -7.34 2.79
C GLY A 46 7.05 -6.16 3.36
N VAL A 47 5.82 -6.00 2.94
CA VAL A 47 4.93 -4.91 3.34
C VAL A 47 3.63 -5.48 3.90
N VAL A 48 3.18 -4.96 5.03
CA VAL A 48 1.90 -5.32 5.65
C VAL A 48 1.03 -4.07 5.68
N VAL A 49 -0.18 -4.19 5.18
CA VAL A 49 -1.18 -3.10 5.17
C VAL A 49 -2.52 -3.60 5.72
N ILE A 50 -3.37 -2.69 6.17
CA ILE A 50 -4.77 -3.04 6.46
C ILE A 50 -5.54 -3.01 5.14
N ASN A 51 -5.70 -1.83 4.51
CA ASN A 51 -6.40 -1.65 3.23
C ASN A 51 -5.88 -0.42 2.46
N SER A 52 -4.63 -0.05 2.69
CA SER A 52 -4.01 1.17 2.16
C SER A 52 -3.69 1.04 0.66
N THR A 53 -3.84 2.12 -0.09
CA THR A 53 -3.36 2.25 -1.48
C THR A 53 -1.85 2.02 -1.64
N VAL A 54 -1.09 2.09 -0.55
CA VAL A 54 0.32 1.66 -0.50
C VAL A 54 0.48 0.20 -0.95
N GLY A 55 -0.54 -0.65 -0.76
CA GLY A 55 -0.55 -2.01 -1.27
C GLY A 55 -0.40 -2.07 -2.79
N LEU A 56 -1.11 -1.22 -3.54
CA LEU A 56 -0.96 -1.16 -5.01
C LEU A 56 0.45 -0.73 -5.42
N GLN A 57 1.03 0.25 -4.74
CA GLN A 57 2.42 0.66 -4.98
C GLN A 57 3.42 -0.45 -4.66
N THR A 58 3.12 -1.26 -3.64
CA THR A 58 3.94 -2.42 -3.26
C THR A 58 3.90 -3.49 -4.34
N LEU A 59 2.72 -3.82 -4.88
CA LEU A 59 2.56 -4.75 -6.00
C LEU A 59 3.34 -4.28 -7.24
N GLU A 60 3.19 -3.01 -7.59
CA GLU A 60 3.90 -2.41 -8.73
C GLU A 60 5.43 -2.50 -8.60
N ARG A 61 5.94 -2.45 -7.36
CA ARG A 61 7.36 -2.53 -7.03
C ARG A 61 7.88 -3.96 -6.86
N GLY A 62 6.99 -4.95 -6.87
CA GLY A 62 7.37 -6.35 -6.75
C GLY A 62 7.85 -6.75 -5.35
N ALA A 63 7.39 -6.12 -4.29
CA ALA A 63 7.65 -6.57 -2.92
C ALA A 63 6.53 -7.49 -2.42
N PRO A 64 6.83 -8.49 -1.56
CA PRO A 64 5.81 -9.29 -0.91
C PRO A 64 4.82 -8.42 -0.13
N LEU A 65 3.53 -8.72 -0.26
CA LEU A 65 2.45 -7.94 0.36
C LEU A 65 1.50 -8.82 1.15
N LYS A 66 1.22 -8.44 2.40
CA LYS A 66 0.14 -8.99 3.23
C LYS A 66 -0.90 -7.93 3.51
N VAL A 67 -2.15 -8.27 3.30
CA VAL A 67 -3.32 -7.45 3.66
C VAL A 67 -3.98 -8.02 4.89
N LEU A 68 -4.29 -7.18 5.88
CA LEU A 68 -4.96 -7.58 7.12
C LEU A 68 -6.44 -7.19 7.15
N GLY A 69 -6.85 -6.28 6.27
CA GLY A 69 -8.25 -5.85 6.15
C GLY A 69 -8.87 -6.32 4.85
N GLN A 70 -9.76 -5.51 4.29
CA GLN A 70 -10.39 -5.77 2.99
C GLN A 70 -9.85 -4.81 1.95
N ALA A 71 -9.29 -5.34 0.87
CA ALA A 71 -8.82 -4.55 -0.25
C ALA A 71 -9.10 -5.28 -1.57
N ILE A 72 -9.39 -4.52 -2.63
CA ILE A 72 -9.72 -5.08 -3.96
C ILE A 72 -8.56 -5.88 -4.56
N TYR A 73 -7.34 -5.59 -4.14
CA TYR A 73 -6.11 -6.26 -4.57
C TYR A 73 -5.72 -7.44 -3.67
N ASP A 74 -6.48 -7.74 -2.60
CA ASP A 74 -6.22 -8.90 -1.74
C ASP A 74 -6.75 -10.18 -2.40
N ARG A 75 -5.90 -10.78 -3.24
CA ARG A 75 -6.25 -11.95 -4.05
C ARG A 75 -5.07 -12.91 -4.19
N PRO A 76 -5.35 -14.22 -4.35
CA PRO A 76 -4.32 -15.20 -4.71
C PRO A 76 -3.54 -14.75 -5.97
N GLY A 77 -2.23 -14.94 -5.93
CA GLY A 77 -1.33 -14.51 -7.01
C GLY A 77 -0.90 -13.04 -6.93
N LEU A 78 -1.60 -12.19 -6.16
CA LEU A 78 -1.22 -10.80 -5.92
C LEU A 78 -0.61 -10.62 -4.53
N THR A 79 -1.25 -11.16 -3.50
CA THR A 79 -0.87 -10.97 -2.10
C THR A 79 -0.68 -12.31 -1.40
N PHE A 80 0.06 -12.29 -0.31
CA PHE A 80 0.24 -13.46 0.54
C PHE A 80 -1.06 -13.80 1.28
N GLN A 81 -1.56 -15.04 1.11
CA GLN A 81 -2.86 -15.48 1.62
C GLN A 81 -2.77 -16.24 2.95
N GLY A 82 -1.56 -16.67 3.37
CA GLY A 82 -1.34 -17.37 4.65
C GLY A 82 -1.41 -16.45 5.86
N ASP A 83 -1.19 -16.98 7.04
CA ASP A 83 -1.20 -16.23 8.29
C ASP A 83 -0.05 -15.22 8.38
N LEU A 84 -0.25 -14.14 9.15
CA LEU A 84 0.77 -13.11 9.34
C LEU A 84 2.07 -13.67 9.92
N SER A 85 1.99 -14.69 10.78
CA SER A 85 3.17 -15.35 11.37
C SER A 85 4.05 -16.04 10.32
N GLU A 86 3.45 -16.54 9.24
CA GLU A 86 4.14 -17.23 8.15
C GLU A 86 4.69 -16.25 7.12
N PHE A 87 4.10 -15.05 7.03
CA PHE A 87 4.49 -14.02 6.06
C PHE A 87 5.98 -13.74 6.05
N TRP A 88 6.60 -13.68 7.21
CA TRP A 88 8.01 -13.32 7.36
C TRP A 88 9.00 -14.36 6.82
N THR A 89 8.56 -15.59 6.63
CA THR A 89 9.41 -16.70 6.17
C THR A 89 8.97 -17.31 4.85
N GLN A 90 7.69 -17.15 4.48
CA GLN A 90 7.11 -17.83 3.32
C GLN A 90 6.67 -16.87 2.21
N ALA A 91 6.55 -15.55 2.52
CA ALA A 91 6.07 -14.61 1.55
C ALA A 91 7.07 -14.41 0.39
N HIS A 92 6.52 -14.36 -0.79
CA HIS A 92 7.20 -14.00 -2.03
C HIS A 92 6.37 -12.93 -2.76
N PRO A 93 6.99 -12.19 -3.69
CA PRO A 93 6.25 -11.26 -4.55
C PRO A 93 5.10 -11.95 -5.28
N GLY A 94 4.05 -11.19 -5.54
CA GLY A 94 2.98 -11.66 -6.42
C GLY A 94 3.51 -12.06 -7.80
N ASP A 95 2.77 -12.94 -8.49
CA ASP A 95 3.11 -13.32 -9.86
C ASP A 95 3.13 -12.09 -10.77
N ARG A 96 4.26 -11.83 -11.39
CA ARG A 96 4.50 -10.60 -12.15
C ARG A 96 3.44 -10.36 -13.24
N HIS A 97 3.13 -11.39 -14.01
CA HIS A 97 2.14 -11.28 -15.08
C HIS A 97 0.73 -10.98 -14.54
N THR A 98 0.35 -11.67 -13.47
CA THR A 98 -0.93 -11.47 -12.77
C THR A 98 -1.02 -10.05 -12.19
N VAL A 99 0.06 -9.56 -11.59
CA VAL A 99 0.14 -8.20 -11.03
C VAL A 99 0.02 -7.15 -12.14
N GLU A 100 0.78 -7.27 -13.21
CA GLU A 100 0.75 -6.33 -14.34
C GLU A 100 -0.64 -6.28 -14.98
N HIS A 101 -1.26 -7.44 -15.21
CA HIS A 101 -2.61 -7.54 -15.78
C HIS A 101 -3.65 -6.89 -14.85
N PHE A 102 -3.59 -7.18 -13.54
CA PHE A 102 -4.50 -6.58 -12.56
C PHE A 102 -4.37 -5.05 -12.51
N LEU A 103 -3.14 -4.54 -12.43
CA LEU A 103 -2.89 -3.09 -12.38
C LEU A 103 -3.34 -2.39 -13.66
N HIS A 104 -3.14 -3.03 -14.83
CA HIS A 104 -3.61 -2.51 -16.11
C HIS A 104 -5.14 -2.42 -16.14
N GLN A 105 -5.83 -3.49 -15.75
CA GLN A 105 -7.30 -3.50 -15.69
C GLN A 105 -7.84 -2.46 -14.68
N LEU A 106 -7.21 -2.37 -13.50
CA LEU A 106 -7.61 -1.41 -12.51
C LEU A 106 -7.50 0.03 -13.03
N LYS A 107 -6.40 0.37 -13.69
CA LYS A 107 -6.21 1.68 -14.33
C LYS A 107 -7.26 1.95 -15.39
N ALA A 108 -7.53 0.98 -16.26
CA ALA A 108 -8.53 1.11 -17.32
C ALA A 108 -9.97 1.34 -16.79
N LEU A 109 -10.29 0.75 -15.63
CA LEU A 109 -11.63 0.85 -15.04
C LEU A 109 -11.82 2.04 -14.10
N THR A 110 -10.74 2.60 -13.55
CA THR A 110 -10.84 3.59 -12.47
C THR A 110 -10.16 4.92 -12.76
N GLN A 111 -9.37 5.00 -13.82
CA GLN A 111 -8.63 6.21 -14.18
C GLN A 111 -9.01 6.70 -15.56
N VAL A 112 -9.44 7.95 -15.62
CA VAL A 112 -9.58 8.65 -16.88
C VAL A 112 -8.21 9.24 -17.24
N PRO A 113 -7.67 8.97 -18.44
CA PRO A 113 -6.36 9.49 -18.87
C PRO A 113 -6.47 10.97 -19.20
N VAL A 114 -6.52 11.83 -18.20
CA VAL A 114 -6.57 13.29 -18.35
C VAL A 114 -5.43 13.95 -17.59
N SER A 115 -4.84 14.95 -18.22
CA SER A 115 -3.91 15.86 -17.56
C SER A 115 -4.70 16.96 -16.84
N LEU A 116 -4.52 17.10 -15.53
CA LEU A 116 -5.13 18.19 -14.75
C LEU A 116 -4.72 19.61 -15.27
N TYR A 117 -3.67 19.69 -16.07
CA TYR A 117 -3.18 20.93 -16.66
C TYR A 117 -3.74 21.21 -18.07
N ALA A 118 -4.45 20.23 -18.66
CA ALA A 118 -5.07 20.38 -19.99
C ALA A 118 -6.51 20.92 -19.94
N PHE A 119 -7.04 21.21 -18.77
CA PHE A 119 -8.45 21.57 -18.57
C PHE A 119 -8.84 22.99 -19.00
N ALA A 120 -7.93 23.76 -19.55
CA ALA A 120 -8.30 25.12 -19.95
C ALA A 120 -9.16 25.18 -21.22
N ASP A 121 -9.07 24.18 -22.12
CA ASP A 121 -9.66 24.27 -23.45
C ASP A 121 -10.33 22.98 -23.99
N GLU A 122 -10.37 21.85 -23.22
CA GLU A 122 -11.01 20.61 -23.66
C GLU A 122 -12.19 20.22 -22.78
N PRO A 123 -13.32 19.75 -23.36
CA PRO A 123 -14.47 19.26 -22.60
C PRO A 123 -14.03 18.05 -21.75
N LEU A 124 -14.51 18.02 -20.49
CA LEU A 124 -14.20 16.94 -19.57
C LEU A 124 -14.85 15.63 -20.05
N PRO A 125 -14.19 14.47 -19.88
CA PRO A 125 -14.70 13.19 -20.41
C PRO A 125 -16.07 12.78 -19.85
N TRP A 126 -16.49 13.36 -18.74
CA TRP A 126 -17.84 13.13 -18.15
C TRP A 126 -18.92 14.07 -18.68
N ASP A 127 -18.57 15.13 -19.43
CA ASP A 127 -19.57 16.04 -20.03
C ASP A 127 -20.34 15.36 -21.18
N SER A 128 -19.80 14.24 -21.71
CA SER A 128 -20.47 13.40 -22.72
C SER A 128 -21.37 12.30 -22.16
N LEU A 129 -21.48 12.18 -20.83
CA LEU A 129 -22.28 11.16 -20.14
C LEU A 129 -23.66 11.68 -19.69
N THR A 130 -23.98 12.92 -20.00
CA THR A 130 -25.31 13.51 -19.84
C THR A 130 -26.01 13.55 -21.18
#